data_fe7cbbd0043f7adc2e6db7b17bce9358
#
_entry.id   fe7cbbd0043f7adc2e6db7b17bce9358
#
_cell.length_a   1.000
_cell.length_b   1.000
_cell.length_c   1.000
_cell.angle_alpha   90.00
_cell.angle_beta   90.00
_cell.angle_gamma   90.00
#
_symmetry.space_group_name_H-M   'P 1'
#
loop_
_entity.id
_entity.type
_entity.pdbx_description
1 polymer ?
#
loop_
_entity_poly.entity_id
_entity_poly.type
_entity_poly.pdbx_seq_one_letter_code
_entity_poly.pdbx_strand_id
1 'polypeptide(L)'
;MTIVKTCGKLYWAGEYAILVSGQLALIKAIPIYMTAEIKASDVYRLYSDMFSYSVDLRPDSSYALIQETVAIVEEYLTAQGVELQPFSLDIRGKMEREGKKFGLGSSGSVVVLVIKAMLTFYERLADRELLFKLASAVLLKRGDNGSMGDIACIVSEDLVLYQSFDREKVAQWLEKEELQAVLARDWGFSIRS
;
A
#
# COMPACT_ATOMS: atom_id res chain seq x y z
N MET A 1 14.87 4.52 14.82
CA MET A 1 15.04 4.64 13.36
C MET A 1 14.80 3.28 12.75
N THR A 2 13.87 3.18 11.84
CA THR A 2 13.47 1.94 11.17
C THR A 2 13.53 2.12 9.67
N ILE A 3 14.08 1.12 8.96
CA ILE A 3 14.14 1.12 7.50
C ILE A 3 13.38 -0.10 6.97
N VAL A 4 12.48 0.14 6.02
CA VAL A 4 11.73 -0.90 5.32
C VAL A 4 11.90 -0.75 3.82
N LYS A 5 11.58 -1.80 3.06
CA LYS A 5 11.64 -1.79 1.60
C LYS A 5 10.45 -2.49 0.97
N THR A 6 10.15 -2.14 -0.27
CA THR A 6 9.21 -2.84 -1.15
C THR A 6 9.83 -3.05 -2.52
N CYS A 7 9.43 -4.10 -3.20
CA CYS A 7 9.89 -4.45 -4.55
C CYS A 7 8.97 -3.88 -5.63
N GLY A 8 9.40 -3.96 -6.88
CA GLY A 8 8.55 -3.81 -8.05
C GLY A 8 7.87 -5.12 -8.44
N LYS A 9 7.02 -5.07 -9.45
CA LYS A 9 6.30 -6.25 -9.97
C LYS A 9 6.23 -6.25 -11.49
N LEU A 10 6.01 -7.45 -12.05
CA LEU A 10 5.76 -7.64 -13.48
C LEU A 10 4.70 -8.73 -13.66
N TYR A 11 3.66 -8.45 -14.44
CA TYR A 11 2.69 -9.47 -14.84
C TYR A 11 3.33 -10.43 -15.86
N TRP A 12 3.23 -11.71 -15.57
CA TRP A 12 3.62 -12.77 -16.51
C TRP A 12 2.42 -13.26 -17.32
N ALA A 13 1.24 -13.30 -16.70
CA ALA A 13 -0.01 -13.66 -17.36
C ALA A 13 -1.23 -13.09 -16.64
N GLY A 14 -2.32 -12.89 -17.36
CA GLY A 14 -3.62 -12.52 -16.80
C GLY A 14 -3.80 -11.04 -16.48
N GLU A 15 -2.93 -10.14 -16.94
CA GLU A 15 -2.96 -8.70 -16.62
C GLU A 15 -4.33 -8.04 -16.88
N TYR A 16 -5.02 -8.42 -17.96
CA TYR A 16 -6.35 -7.89 -18.26
C TYR A 16 -7.48 -8.75 -17.70
N ALA A 17 -7.34 -10.08 -17.70
CA ALA A 17 -8.33 -10.99 -17.15
C ALA A 17 -8.59 -10.74 -15.67
N ILE A 18 -7.55 -10.40 -14.91
CA ILE A 18 -7.60 -10.14 -13.47
C ILE A 18 -8.49 -8.94 -13.09
N LEU A 19 -8.84 -8.09 -14.04
CA LEU A 19 -9.79 -6.98 -13.83
C LEU A 19 -11.22 -7.49 -13.57
N VAL A 20 -11.53 -8.72 -13.97
CA VAL A 20 -12.79 -9.37 -13.66
C VAL A 20 -12.66 -10.11 -12.32
N SER A 21 -13.60 -9.90 -11.43
CA SER A 21 -13.64 -10.56 -10.11
C SER A 21 -13.57 -12.09 -10.23
N GLY A 22 -12.75 -12.72 -9.41
CA GLY A 22 -12.54 -14.17 -9.38
C GLY A 22 -11.56 -14.71 -10.43
N GLN A 23 -11.08 -13.87 -11.35
CA GLN A 23 -10.06 -14.27 -12.32
C GLN A 23 -8.66 -14.31 -11.72
N LEU A 24 -7.74 -14.96 -12.42
CA LEU A 24 -6.39 -15.24 -11.97
C LEU A 24 -5.35 -14.45 -12.76
N ALA A 25 -4.27 -14.07 -12.10
CA ALA A 25 -3.05 -13.59 -12.74
C ALA A 25 -1.80 -14.18 -12.10
N LEU A 26 -0.77 -14.36 -12.90
CA LEU A 26 0.56 -14.75 -12.47
C LEU A 26 1.46 -13.50 -12.49
N ILE A 27 1.99 -13.12 -11.32
CA ILE A 27 2.71 -11.86 -11.14
C ILE A 27 4.02 -12.14 -10.42
N LYS A 28 5.12 -11.60 -10.94
CA LYS A 28 6.46 -11.80 -10.38
C LYS A 28 6.97 -10.53 -9.72
N ALA A 29 7.45 -10.66 -8.50
CA ALA A 29 8.25 -9.62 -7.83
C ALA A 29 9.60 -9.47 -8.56
N ILE A 30 10.03 -8.23 -8.74
CA ILE A 30 11.30 -7.90 -9.37
C ILE A 30 12.18 -7.09 -8.40
N PRO A 31 13.52 -7.28 -8.44
CA PRO A 31 14.44 -6.70 -7.47
C PRO A 31 14.77 -5.23 -7.77
N ILE A 32 13.74 -4.41 -7.94
CA ILE A 32 13.83 -2.95 -7.99
C ILE A 32 13.11 -2.45 -6.76
N TYR A 33 13.83 -1.78 -5.86
CA TYR A 33 13.32 -1.48 -4.53
C TYR A 33 13.10 0.01 -4.31
N MET A 34 12.02 0.30 -3.57
CA MET A 34 11.84 1.54 -2.84
C MET A 34 12.12 1.29 -1.36
N THR A 35 12.65 2.28 -0.68
CA THR A 35 12.96 2.23 0.75
C THR A 35 12.28 3.37 1.48
N ALA A 36 11.93 3.15 2.73
CA ALA A 36 11.48 4.20 3.63
C ALA A 36 12.22 4.12 4.97
N GLU A 37 12.67 5.27 5.43
CA GLU A 37 13.15 5.48 6.78
C GLU A 37 12.08 6.21 7.58
N ILE A 38 11.74 5.69 8.76
CA ILE A 38 10.81 6.32 9.69
C ILE A 38 11.43 6.45 11.07
N LYS A 39 11.20 7.58 11.72
CA LYS A 39 11.68 7.87 13.08
C LYS A 39 10.74 8.83 13.79
N ALA A 40 10.74 8.78 15.12
CA ALA A 40 10.01 9.73 15.95
C ALA A 40 10.50 11.18 15.65
N SER A 41 9.57 12.12 15.72
CA SER A 41 9.79 13.53 15.46
C SER A 41 8.82 14.37 16.29
N ASP A 42 9.13 15.65 16.51
CA ASP A 42 8.22 16.57 17.21
C ASP A 42 7.03 17.00 16.33
N VAL A 43 7.19 16.89 15.02
CA VAL A 43 6.16 17.23 14.03
C VAL A 43 6.13 16.18 12.93
N TYR A 44 4.96 16.00 12.28
CA TYR A 44 4.87 15.18 11.09
C TYR A 44 5.67 15.78 9.94
N ARG A 45 6.50 14.96 9.31
CA ARG A 45 7.24 15.31 8.11
C ARG A 45 7.26 14.14 7.15
N LEU A 46 6.72 14.36 5.95
CA LEU A 46 6.74 13.39 4.85
C LEU A 46 7.65 13.91 3.74
N TYR A 47 8.59 13.10 3.32
CA TYR A 47 9.46 13.38 2.19
C TYR A 47 9.51 12.19 1.22
N SER A 48 9.50 12.49 -0.06
CA SER A 48 9.76 11.53 -1.13
C SER A 48 10.73 12.16 -2.13
N ASP A 49 11.72 11.40 -2.56
CA ASP A 49 12.67 11.84 -3.59
C ASP A 49 12.06 12.01 -5.00
N MET A 50 10.77 11.70 -5.15
CA MET A 50 9.98 12.08 -6.33
C MET A 50 9.68 13.57 -6.40
N PHE A 51 9.74 14.28 -5.27
CA PHE A 51 9.42 15.69 -5.14
C PHE A 51 10.59 16.46 -4.56
N SER A 52 10.63 17.78 -4.78
CA SER A 52 11.71 18.67 -4.32
C SER A 52 11.47 19.27 -2.93
N TYR A 53 10.37 18.91 -2.26
CA TYR A 53 9.94 19.47 -0.97
C TYR A 53 9.35 18.41 -0.06
N SER A 54 9.26 18.70 1.22
CA SER A 54 8.57 17.89 2.21
C SER A 54 7.27 18.56 2.66
N VAL A 55 6.34 17.75 3.17
CA VAL A 55 5.04 18.21 3.67
C VAL A 55 4.76 17.65 5.06
N ASP A 56 3.75 18.18 5.72
CA ASP A 56 3.11 17.59 6.91
C ASP A 56 1.84 16.81 6.52
N LEU A 57 0.86 16.68 7.40
CA LEU A 57 -0.42 16.02 7.11
C LEU A 57 -1.49 16.94 6.52
N ARG A 58 -1.19 18.24 6.33
CA ARG A 58 -2.11 19.14 5.61
C ARG A 58 -2.17 18.74 4.14
N PRO A 59 -3.38 18.69 3.54
CA PRO A 59 -3.56 18.19 2.18
C PRO A 59 -2.61 18.83 1.16
N ASP A 60 -1.88 17.99 0.43
CA ASP A 60 -1.02 18.36 -0.68
C ASP A 60 -1.28 17.41 -1.84
N SER A 61 -1.58 17.95 -3.03
CA SER A 61 -1.98 17.13 -4.18
C SER A 61 -0.89 16.17 -4.65
N SER A 62 0.38 16.54 -4.54
CA SER A 62 1.51 15.68 -4.91
C SER A 62 1.73 14.54 -3.91
N TYR A 63 1.46 14.79 -2.64
CA TYR A 63 1.62 13.84 -1.55
C TYR A 63 0.32 13.10 -1.16
N ALA A 64 -0.78 13.32 -1.87
CA ALA A 64 -2.10 12.80 -1.51
C ALA A 64 -2.10 11.28 -1.26
N LEU A 65 -1.46 10.49 -2.11
CA LEU A 65 -1.39 9.03 -1.94
C LEU A 65 -0.68 8.64 -0.63
N ILE A 66 0.42 9.30 -0.30
CA ILE A 66 1.17 9.05 0.94
C ILE A 66 0.35 9.48 2.14
N GLN A 67 -0.24 10.68 2.11
CA GLN A 67 -1.06 11.23 3.20
C GLN A 67 -2.32 10.39 3.47
N GLU A 68 -3.00 9.93 2.43
CA GLU A 68 -4.18 9.06 2.56
C GLU A 68 -3.79 7.67 3.10
N THR A 69 -2.62 7.16 2.73
CA THR A 69 -2.09 5.92 3.30
C THR A 69 -1.81 6.09 4.79
N VAL A 70 -1.16 7.19 5.18
CA VAL A 70 -0.93 7.52 6.60
C VAL A 70 -2.24 7.56 7.37
N ALA A 71 -3.26 8.24 6.84
CA ALA A 71 -4.56 8.37 7.48
C ALA A 71 -5.26 7.02 7.71
N ILE A 72 -5.21 6.11 6.75
CA ILE A 72 -5.78 4.75 6.88
C ILE A 72 -5.04 3.95 7.95
N VAL A 73 -3.71 4.02 8.00
CA VAL A 73 -2.93 3.30 9.01
C VAL A 73 -3.17 3.89 10.40
N GLU A 74 -3.27 5.21 10.53
CA GLU A 74 -3.61 5.86 11.79
C GLU A 74 -5.00 5.47 12.28
N GLU A 75 -6.00 5.40 11.39
CA GLU A 75 -7.34 4.90 11.71
C GLU A 75 -7.27 3.45 12.24
N TYR A 76 -6.54 2.57 11.55
CA TYR A 76 -6.32 1.19 11.99
C TYR A 76 -5.64 1.12 13.37
N LEU A 77 -4.55 1.85 13.57
CA LEU A 77 -3.77 1.86 14.82
C LEU A 77 -4.61 2.40 16.00
N THR A 78 -5.34 3.48 15.77
CA THR A 78 -6.24 4.07 16.78
C THR A 78 -7.30 3.07 17.23
N ALA A 79 -7.90 2.34 16.29
CA ALA A 79 -8.87 1.29 16.62
C ALA A 79 -8.24 0.10 17.39
N GLN A 80 -6.92 -0.09 17.29
CA GLN A 80 -6.14 -1.04 18.10
C GLN A 80 -5.71 -0.49 19.46
N GLY A 81 -6.11 0.73 19.82
CA GLY A 81 -5.73 1.39 21.07
C GLY A 81 -4.29 1.90 21.09
N VAL A 82 -3.68 2.11 19.93
CA VAL A 82 -2.33 2.66 19.83
C VAL A 82 -2.38 4.17 19.99
N GLU A 83 -1.55 4.72 20.87
CA GLU A 83 -1.35 6.16 20.98
C GLU A 83 -0.44 6.63 19.84
N LEU A 84 -0.96 7.55 19.01
CA LEU A 84 -0.24 8.09 17.88
C LEU A 84 0.76 9.16 18.31
N GLN A 85 1.88 9.21 17.63
CA GLN A 85 2.90 10.24 17.82
C GLN A 85 3.42 10.72 16.45
N PRO A 86 3.85 11.97 16.34
CA PRO A 86 4.45 12.48 15.12
C PRO A 86 5.72 11.73 14.73
N PHE A 87 5.94 11.61 13.43
CA PHE A 87 7.11 10.96 12.84
C PHE A 87 7.63 11.70 11.62
N SER A 88 8.88 11.48 11.30
CA SER A 88 9.48 11.82 10.01
C SER A 88 9.58 10.56 9.16
N LEU A 89 9.04 10.61 7.95
CA LEU A 89 9.06 9.54 6.95
C LEU A 89 9.81 10.03 5.71
N ASP A 90 10.86 9.35 5.33
CA ASP A 90 11.70 9.64 4.17
C ASP A 90 11.64 8.47 3.19
N ILE A 91 11.06 8.69 2.00
CA ILE A 91 10.87 7.68 0.96
C ILE A 91 11.86 7.92 -0.17
N ARG A 92 12.57 6.86 -0.56
CA ARG A 92 13.56 6.87 -1.64
C ARG A 92 13.42 5.68 -2.56
N GLY A 93 13.84 5.91 -3.82
CA GLY A 93 13.83 4.88 -4.84
C GLY A 93 12.73 5.15 -5.88
N LYS A 94 13.12 5.76 -6.99
CA LYS A 94 12.22 6.01 -8.11
C LYS A 94 12.08 4.76 -8.97
N MET A 95 10.83 4.30 -9.17
CA MET A 95 10.52 3.29 -10.17
C MET A 95 10.18 3.95 -11.52
N GLU A 96 10.95 4.96 -11.88
CA GLU A 96 10.84 5.70 -13.13
C GLU A 96 12.22 6.10 -13.66
N ARG A 97 12.34 6.28 -14.96
CA ARG A 97 13.52 6.81 -15.61
C ARG A 97 13.09 7.86 -16.64
N GLU A 98 13.76 9.03 -16.62
CA GLU A 98 13.50 10.12 -17.56
C GLU A 98 12.02 10.56 -17.58
N GLY A 99 11.35 10.53 -16.41
CA GLY A 99 9.93 10.92 -16.26
C GLY A 99 8.94 9.87 -16.78
N LYS A 100 9.40 8.69 -17.22
CA LYS A 100 8.53 7.59 -17.65
C LYS A 100 8.45 6.53 -16.56
N LYS A 101 7.23 6.22 -16.13
CA LYS A 101 6.96 5.09 -15.23
C LYS A 101 7.20 3.78 -15.95
N PHE A 102 7.94 2.87 -15.34
CA PHE A 102 8.21 1.55 -15.91
C PHE A 102 7.02 0.58 -15.91
N GLY A 103 5.86 0.97 -15.35
CA GLY A 103 4.74 0.05 -15.16
C GLY A 103 4.99 -1.02 -14.10
N LEU A 104 5.93 -0.77 -13.21
CA LEU A 104 6.42 -1.74 -12.20
C LEU A 104 5.63 -1.70 -10.88
N GLY A 105 4.46 -1.03 -10.83
CA GLY A 105 3.64 -0.95 -9.63
C GLY A 105 4.10 0.10 -8.62
N SER A 106 4.62 1.23 -9.08
CA SER A 106 5.16 2.29 -8.20
C SER A 106 4.16 2.80 -7.18
N SER A 107 2.90 3.01 -7.54
CA SER A 107 1.86 3.45 -6.60
C SER A 107 1.57 2.40 -5.53
N GLY A 108 1.40 1.14 -5.92
CA GLY A 108 1.24 0.02 -4.98
C GLY A 108 2.45 -0.15 -4.07
N SER A 109 3.66 -0.01 -4.62
CA SER A 109 4.90 -0.08 -3.85
C SER A 109 4.99 1.02 -2.79
N VAL A 110 4.64 2.27 -3.12
CA VAL A 110 4.60 3.39 -2.16
C VAL A 110 3.59 3.12 -1.04
N VAL A 111 2.37 2.70 -1.37
CA VAL A 111 1.32 2.42 -0.38
C VAL A 111 1.78 1.33 0.59
N VAL A 112 2.23 0.18 0.09
CA VAL A 112 2.73 -0.92 0.93
C VAL A 112 3.94 -0.48 1.77
N LEU A 113 4.84 0.32 1.19
CA LEU A 113 6.02 0.84 1.88
C LEU A 113 5.65 1.70 3.09
N VAL A 114 4.71 2.64 2.93
CA VAL A 114 4.23 3.50 4.02
C VAL A 114 3.56 2.68 5.11
N ILE A 115 2.71 1.71 4.75
CA ILE A 115 2.06 0.81 5.71
C ILE A 115 3.11 0.01 6.50
N LYS A 116 4.06 -0.63 5.82
CA LYS A 116 5.16 -1.39 6.48
C LYS A 116 5.97 -0.51 7.42
N ALA A 117 6.32 0.71 6.98
CA ALA A 117 7.09 1.65 7.80
C ALA A 117 6.35 2.00 9.09
N MET A 118 5.08 2.40 8.98
CA MET A 118 4.28 2.81 10.13
C MET A 118 4.01 1.65 11.09
N LEU A 119 3.60 0.48 10.58
CA LEU A 119 3.33 -0.68 11.45
C LEU A 119 4.59 -1.12 12.19
N THR A 120 5.75 -1.12 11.54
CA THR A 120 7.02 -1.42 12.20
C THR A 120 7.41 -0.34 13.22
N PHE A 121 7.18 0.94 12.91
CA PHE A 121 7.44 2.06 13.83
C PHE A 121 6.63 1.95 15.13
N TYR A 122 5.38 1.54 15.02
CA TYR A 122 4.49 1.30 16.18
C TYR A 122 4.59 -0.13 16.75
N GLU A 123 5.59 -0.90 16.34
CA GLU A 123 5.85 -2.28 16.82
C GLU A 123 4.62 -3.20 16.65
N ARG A 124 3.92 -3.05 15.51
CA ARG A 124 2.77 -3.89 15.15
C ARG A 124 3.17 -4.90 14.09
N LEU A 125 2.85 -6.17 14.37
CA LEU A 125 3.02 -7.23 13.38
C LEU A 125 1.87 -7.19 12.38
N ALA A 126 2.20 -7.37 11.12
CA ALA A 126 1.24 -7.52 10.05
C ALA A 126 1.62 -8.73 9.19
N ASP A 127 0.66 -9.60 8.99
CA ASP A 127 0.78 -10.66 8.01
C ASP A 127 0.51 -10.12 6.59
N ARG A 128 0.70 -10.97 5.62
CA ARG A 128 0.50 -10.65 4.20
C ARG A 128 -0.95 -10.22 3.91
N GLU A 129 -1.93 -10.86 4.55
CA GLU A 129 -3.34 -10.56 4.33
C GLU A 129 -3.70 -9.17 4.85
N LEU A 130 -3.26 -8.80 6.04
CA LEU A 130 -3.49 -7.46 6.60
C LEU A 130 -2.83 -6.37 5.76
N LEU A 131 -1.57 -6.57 5.33
CA LEU A 131 -0.87 -5.64 4.45
C LEU A 131 -1.63 -5.47 3.12
N PHE A 132 -2.09 -6.56 2.52
CA PHE A 132 -2.86 -6.54 1.29
C PHE A 132 -4.18 -5.77 1.46
N LYS A 133 -4.95 -6.06 2.51
CA LYS A 133 -6.23 -5.41 2.79
C LYS A 133 -6.08 -3.92 3.09
N LEU A 134 -5.12 -3.53 3.91
CA LEU A 134 -4.86 -2.11 4.20
C LEU A 134 -4.48 -1.34 2.93
N ALA A 135 -3.55 -1.87 2.13
CA ALA A 135 -3.11 -1.23 0.90
C ALA A 135 -4.24 -1.14 -0.14
N SER A 136 -5.01 -2.21 -0.28
CA SER A 136 -6.18 -2.22 -1.16
C SER A 136 -7.25 -1.24 -0.69
N ALA A 137 -7.49 -1.12 0.61
CA ALA A 137 -8.45 -0.16 1.17
C ALA A 137 -8.08 1.29 0.83
N VAL A 138 -6.79 1.65 0.88
CA VAL A 138 -6.31 2.98 0.45
C VAL A 138 -6.70 3.24 -1.00
N LEU A 139 -6.39 2.31 -1.90
CA LEU A 139 -6.66 2.48 -3.33
C LEU A 139 -8.17 2.49 -3.64
N LEU A 140 -8.95 1.62 -3.01
CA LEU A 140 -10.40 1.57 -3.19
C LEU A 140 -11.08 2.86 -2.71
N LYS A 141 -10.67 3.41 -1.56
CA LYS A 141 -11.18 4.71 -1.09
C LYS A 141 -10.82 5.87 -2.02
N ARG A 142 -9.72 5.78 -2.77
CA ARG A 142 -9.35 6.74 -3.81
C ARG A 142 -10.16 6.58 -5.10
N GLY A 143 -10.96 5.52 -5.24
CA GLY A 143 -11.66 5.20 -6.48
C GLY A 143 -10.78 4.53 -7.54
N ASP A 144 -9.70 3.89 -7.15
CA ASP A 144 -8.85 3.14 -8.07
C ASP A 144 -9.58 1.90 -8.60
N ASN A 145 -9.54 1.71 -9.92
CA ASN A 145 -10.18 0.59 -10.62
C ASN A 145 -9.22 -0.58 -10.89
N GLY A 146 -8.00 -0.52 -10.40
CA GLY A 146 -6.99 -1.56 -10.56
C GLY A 146 -7.40 -2.88 -9.91
N SER A 147 -6.77 -3.98 -10.32
CA SER A 147 -7.08 -5.32 -9.82
C SER A 147 -6.55 -5.63 -8.42
N MET A 148 -5.69 -4.78 -7.87
CA MET A 148 -4.88 -5.01 -6.66
C MET A 148 -3.84 -6.15 -6.80
N GLY A 149 -3.62 -6.63 -8.02
CA GLY A 149 -2.63 -7.70 -8.28
C GLY A 149 -1.19 -7.25 -8.02
N ASP A 150 -0.88 -5.98 -8.27
CA ASP A 150 0.40 -5.38 -7.91
C ASP A 150 0.63 -5.41 -6.39
N ILE A 151 -0.38 -5.04 -5.61
CA ILE A 151 -0.35 -5.13 -4.14
C ILE A 151 -0.10 -6.58 -3.69
N ALA A 152 -0.84 -7.55 -4.24
CA ALA A 152 -0.70 -8.96 -3.89
C ALA A 152 0.73 -9.47 -4.10
N CYS A 153 1.36 -9.07 -5.20
CA CYS A 153 2.74 -9.42 -5.50
C CYS A 153 3.74 -8.73 -4.58
N ILE A 154 3.56 -7.41 -4.35
CA ILE A 154 4.48 -6.60 -3.55
C ILE A 154 4.48 -7.04 -2.08
N VAL A 155 3.32 -7.36 -1.49
CA VAL A 155 3.25 -7.84 -0.09
C VAL A 155 3.82 -9.25 0.07
N SER A 156 3.87 -10.03 -0.99
CA SER A 156 4.42 -11.40 -1.00
C SER A 156 5.92 -11.44 -1.31
N GLU A 157 6.43 -10.45 -2.04
CA GLU A 157 7.83 -10.36 -2.48
C GLU A 157 8.31 -11.59 -3.28
N ASP A 158 7.39 -12.24 -4.02
CA ASP A 158 7.64 -13.51 -4.73
C ASP A 158 6.88 -13.60 -6.06
N LEU A 159 6.96 -14.76 -6.71
CA LEU A 159 6.05 -15.14 -7.79
C LEU A 159 4.73 -15.58 -7.16
N VAL A 160 3.65 -14.92 -7.53
CA VAL A 160 2.32 -15.20 -6.96
C VAL A 160 1.29 -15.55 -8.03
N LEU A 161 0.45 -16.52 -7.72
CA LEU A 161 -0.82 -16.73 -8.37
C LEU A 161 -1.89 -16.00 -7.54
N TYR A 162 -2.39 -14.89 -8.08
CA TYR A 162 -3.38 -14.05 -7.42
C TYR A 162 -4.75 -14.23 -8.04
N GLN A 163 -5.78 -14.39 -7.20
CA GLN A 163 -7.18 -14.35 -7.59
C GLN A 163 -7.82 -13.07 -7.08
N SER A 164 -8.43 -12.32 -7.98
CA SER A 164 -9.09 -11.05 -7.63
C SER A 164 -10.41 -11.26 -6.91
N PHE A 165 -10.88 -10.20 -6.28
CA PHE A 165 -12.12 -10.13 -5.51
C PHE A 165 -13.09 -9.10 -6.10
N ASP A 166 -14.32 -9.07 -5.58
CA ASP A 166 -15.32 -8.07 -5.92
C ASP A 166 -14.96 -6.72 -5.26
N ARG A 167 -14.26 -5.87 -5.99
CA ARG A 167 -13.75 -4.58 -5.52
C ARG A 167 -14.86 -3.57 -5.28
N GLU A 168 -15.92 -3.60 -6.09
CA GLU A 168 -17.07 -2.70 -5.92
C GLU A 168 -17.79 -3.00 -4.59
N LYS A 169 -17.97 -4.26 -4.28
CA LYS A 169 -18.55 -4.70 -3.01
C LYS A 169 -17.72 -4.27 -1.81
N VAL A 170 -16.40 -4.46 -1.86
CA VAL A 170 -15.51 -4.05 -0.77
C VAL A 170 -15.46 -2.53 -0.65
N ALA A 171 -15.45 -1.78 -1.75
CA ALA A 171 -15.52 -0.32 -1.73
C ALA A 171 -16.81 0.17 -1.07
N GLN A 172 -17.96 -0.47 -1.32
CA GLN A 172 -19.23 -0.15 -0.65
C GLN A 172 -19.16 -0.43 0.86
N TRP A 173 -18.50 -1.51 1.30
CA TRP A 173 -18.30 -1.76 2.71
C TRP A 173 -17.44 -0.66 3.37
N LEU A 174 -16.35 -0.24 2.70
CA LEU A 174 -15.47 0.83 3.21
C LEU A 174 -16.18 2.18 3.33
N GLU A 175 -17.21 2.44 2.53
CA GLU A 175 -18.05 3.65 2.63
C GLU A 175 -19.04 3.60 3.81
N LYS A 176 -19.52 2.42 4.17
CA LYS A 176 -20.67 2.24 5.08
C LYS A 176 -20.30 1.74 6.47
N GLU A 177 -19.13 1.12 6.61
CA GLU A 177 -18.72 0.42 7.83
C GLU A 177 -17.37 0.93 8.34
N GLU A 178 -17.12 0.69 9.61
CA GLU A 178 -15.81 0.95 10.24
C GLU A 178 -14.73 0.10 9.57
N LEU A 179 -13.53 0.68 9.39
CA LEU A 179 -12.40 0.01 8.74
C LEU A 179 -12.09 -1.36 9.36
N GLN A 180 -12.10 -1.47 10.68
CA GLN A 180 -11.83 -2.73 11.39
C GLN A 180 -12.82 -3.84 11.02
N ALA A 181 -14.10 -3.52 10.89
CA ALA A 181 -15.12 -4.48 10.49
C ALA A 181 -14.88 -4.98 9.06
N VAL A 182 -14.51 -4.09 8.15
CA VAL A 182 -14.21 -4.45 6.75
C VAL A 182 -12.96 -5.30 6.65
N LEU A 183 -11.89 -4.95 7.38
CA LEU A 183 -10.66 -5.74 7.41
C LEU A 183 -10.86 -7.16 7.95
N ALA A 184 -11.81 -7.35 8.88
CA ALA A 184 -12.14 -8.66 9.45
C ALA A 184 -12.97 -9.56 8.52
N ARG A 185 -13.58 -9.01 7.48
CA ARG A 185 -14.39 -9.78 6.51
C ARG A 185 -13.51 -10.60 5.57
N ASP A 186 -14.08 -11.69 5.08
CA ASP A 186 -13.53 -12.39 3.90
C ASP A 186 -13.88 -11.59 2.63
N TRP A 187 -12.86 -11.18 1.89
CA TRP A 187 -13.01 -10.44 0.63
C TRP A 187 -13.10 -11.36 -0.59
N GLY A 188 -12.79 -12.66 -0.42
CA GLY A 188 -12.85 -13.65 -1.49
C GLY A 188 -11.65 -13.66 -2.45
N PHE A 189 -10.53 -12.98 -2.09
CA PHE A 189 -9.27 -13.09 -2.86
C PHE A 189 -8.44 -14.29 -2.43
N SER A 190 -7.48 -14.68 -3.25
CA SER A 190 -6.43 -15.59 -2.83
C SER A 190 -5.06 -15.18 -3.37
N ILE A 191 -4.01 -15.39 -2.56
CA ILE A 191 -2.62 -15.14 -2.91
C ILE A 191 -1.83 -16.40 -2.59
N ARG A 192 -1.33 -17.09 -3.63
CA ARG A 192 -0.52 -18.31 -3.52
C ARG A 192 0.86 -18.05 -4.08
N SER A 193 1.89 -18.31 -3.30
CA SER A 193 3.31 -18.27 -3.71
C SER A 193 3.80 -19.64 -4.07
#